data_5e156e352eaa259b42670d2940195223
#
_entry.id   5e156e352eaa259b42670d2940195223
#
_cell.length_a   1.000
_cell.length_b   1.000
_cell.length_c   1.000
_cell.angle_alpha   90.00
_cell.angle_beta   90.00
_cell.angle_gamma   90.00
#
_symmetry.space_group_name_H-M   'P 1'
#
loop_
_entity.id
_entity.type
_entity.pdbx_description
1 polymer ?
#
loop_
_entity_poly.entity_id
_entity_poly.type
_entity_poly.pdbx_seq_one_letter_code
_entity_poly.pdbx_strand_id
1 'polypeptide(L)'
;MKSRNLIIGTGALIAIGLLASAFSLKTKRTIPEGAHAVTPFDADKYLGTWYEIARFDFKFEKGLSKTTANYSLNDDGSIHVINRGYDAKKGKWKESVGKPDVAMLKVSFFGPFYSGYNVAALDPDYKYALVIGRNLDYMWLLSREKTMPEKVKDKYLEIAKGIGYDISRLVWVEQ
;
A
#
# COMPACT_ATOMS: atom_id res chain seq x y z
N MET A 1 -20.24 60.36 60.47
CA MET A 1 -20.69 59.56 59.31
C MET A 1 -19.65 59.70 58.21
N LYS A 2 -18.87 58.66 57.93
CA LYS A 2 -17.77 58.67 56.96
C LYS A 2 -18.27 58.15 55.63
N SER A 3 -18.28 59.02 54.62
CA SER A 3 -18.51 58.63 53.21
C SER A 3 -17.26 57.95 52.63
N ARG A 4 -17.42 56.74 52.14
CA ARG A 4 -16.36 55.97 51.46
C ARG A 4 -16.47 56.19 49.94
N ASN A 5 -15.43 56.81 49.39
CA ASN A 5 -15.29 56.96 47.95
C ASN A 5 -14.96 55.63 47.30
N LEU A 6 -15.75 55.27 46.30
CA LEU A 6 -15.57 54.08 45.49
C LEU A 6 -14.68 54.47 44.28
N ILE A 7 -13.50 53.91 44.23
CA ILE A 7 -12.58 54.07 43.10
C ILE A 7 -12.93 53.03 42.05
N ILE A 8 -13.38 53.49 40.88
CA ILE A 8 -13.65 52.64 39.74
C ILE A 8 -12.31 52.46 39.02
N GLY A 9 -11.72 51.27 39.16
CA GLY A 9 -10.55 50.85 38.40
C GLY A 9 -10.92 50.41 36.99
N THR A 10 -10.40 51.11 35.98
CA THR A 10 -10.47 50.74 34.57
C THR A 10 -9.57 49.54 34.32
N GLY A 11 -10.18 48.36 34.22
CA GLY A 11 -9.52 47.13 33.81
C GLY A 11 -9.21 47.13 32.33
N ALA A 12 -7.95 47.13 31.97
CA ALA A 12 -7.49 46.93 30.60
C ALA A 12 -7.72 45.46 30.21
N LEU A 13 -8.58 45.22 29.24
CA LEU A 13 -8.74 43.90 28.59
C LEU A 13 -7.53 43.62 27.71
N ILE A 14 -6.61 42.78 28.19
CA ILE A 14 -5.55 42.21 27.37
C ILE A 14 -6.17 41.10 26.53
N ALA A 15 -6.42 41.37 25.26
CA ALA A 15 -6.79 40.35 24.30
C ALA A 15 -5.56 39.46 24.00
N ILE A 16 -5.49 38.30 24.62
CA ILE A 16 -4.52 37.27 24.26
C ILE A 16 -4.97 36.65 22.94
N GLY A 17 -4.38 37.12 21.84
CA GLY A 17 -4.52 36.49 20.52
C GLY A 17 -3.84 35.14 20.53
N LEU A 18 -4.64 34.06 20.62
CA LEU A 18 -4.19 32.69 20.33
C LEU A 18 -3.89 32.59 18.84
N LEU A 19 -2.64 32.75 18.47
CA LEU A 19 -2.11 32.27 17.17
C LEU A 19 -2.13 30.76 17.19
N ALA A 20 -3.26 30.18 16.76
CA ALA A 20 -3.32 28.78 16.39
C ALA A 20 -2.48 28.59 15.13
N SER A 21 -1.18 28.33 15.30
CA SER A 21 -0.36 27.81 14.23
C SER A 21 -0.91 26.43 13.85
N ALA A 22 -1.66 26.37 12.75
CA ALA A 22 -2.09 25.12 12.14
C ALA A 22 -0.84 24.37 11.69
N PHE A 23 -0.32 23.54 12.57
CA PHE A 23 0.70 22.55 12.23
C PHE A 23 -0.03 21.51 11.37
N SER A 24 -0.04 21.71 10.05
CA SER A 24 -0.50 20.73 9.09
C SER A 24 0.45 19.54 9.16
N LEU A 25 0.10 18.56 9.97
CA LEU A 25 0.71 17.24 9.92
C LEU A 25 0.41 16.68 8.52
N LYS A 26 1.34 16.87 7.58
CA LYS A 26 1.31 16.17 6.29
C LYS A 26 1.41 14.67 6.61
N THR A 27 0.27 14.01 6.75
CA THR A 27 0.21 12.55 6.81
C THR A 27 0.87 12.05 5.53
N LYS A 28 1.95 11.27 5.69
CA LYS A 28 2.70 10.73 4.57
C LYS A 28 1.76 9.84 3.77
N ARG A 29 1.43 10.23 2.55
CA ARG A 29 0.55 9.46 1.66
C ARG A 29 1.07 8.04 1.54
N THR A 30 0.18 7.07 1.67
CA THR A 30 0.47 5.64 1.55
C THR A 30 0.01 5.07 0.20
N ILE A 31 -0.60 5.91 -0.64
CA ILE A 31 -1.12 5.58 -1.97
C ILE A 31 -0.82 6.76 -2.92
N PRO A 32 -0.58 6.54 -4.23
CA PRO A 32 -0.41 7.59 -5.22
C PRO A 32 -1.59 8.56 -5.28
N GLU A 33 -1.34 9.79 -5.74
CA GLU A 33 -2.40 10.77 -5.94
C GLU A 33 -3.40 10.28 -7.00
N GLY A 34 -4.69 10.48 -6.74
CA GLY A 34 -5.76 10.02 -7.63
C GLY A 34 -6.06 8.53 -7.59
N ALA A 35 -5.24 7.73 -6.88
CA ALA A 35 -5.51 6.31 -6.69
C ALA A 35 -6.36 6.05 -5.45
N HIS A 36 -7.17 5.00 -5.51
CA HIS A 36 -8.02 4.52 -4.41
C HIS A 36 -7.82 3.02 -4.21
N ALA A 37 -7.82 2.58 -2.96
CA ALA A 37 -7.92 1.16 -2.66
C ALA A 37 -9.37 0.69 -2.80
N VAL A 38 -9.55 -0.58 -3.20
CA VAL A 38 -10.89 -1.19 -3.29
C VAL A 38 -11.59 -1.20 -1.93
N THR A 39 -12.89 -0.98 -1.94
CA THR A 39 -13.74 -1.05 -0.74
C THR A 39 -15.15 -1.49 -1.15
N PRO A 40 -15.81 -2.42 -0.43
CA PRO A 40 -15.28 -3.17 0.71
C PRO A 40 -14.18 -4.15 0.32
N PHE A 41 -13.34 -4.55 1.27
CA PHE A 41 -12.28 -5.54 1.09
C PHE A 41 -12.43 -6.64 2.15
N ASP A 42 -12.52 -7.87 1.68
CA ASP A 42 -12.61 -9.07 2.52
C ASP A 42 -11.22 -9.73 2.60
N ALA A 43 -10.58 -9.59 3.74
CA ALA A 43 -9.22 -10.09 3.94
C ALA A 43 -9.16 -11.62 3.87
N ASP A 44 -10.17 -12.33 4.35
CA ASP A 44 -10.20 -13.80 4.37
C ASP A 44 -10.20 -14.36 2.95
N LYS A 45 -10.94 -13.75 2.04
CA LYS A 45 -10.94 -14.12 0.61
C LYS A 45 -9.61 -13.82 -0.08
N TYR A 46 -8.85 -12.84 0.45
CA TYR A 46 -7.56 -12.47 -0.12
C TYR A 46 -6.42 -13.38 0.31
N LEU A 47 -6.57 -14.14 1.41
CA LEU A 47 -5.57 -15.09 1.90
C LEU A 47 -5.23 -16.18 0.87
N GLY A 48 -4.12 -16.89 1.10
CA GLY A 48 -3.61 -17.94 0.24
C GLY A 48 -2.61 -17.45 -0.80
N THR A 49 -2.39 -18.25 -1.83
CA THR A 49 -1.33 -18.00 -2.82
C THR A 49 -1.82 -17.13 -3.97
N TRP A 50 -0.98 -16.17 -4.33
CA TRP A 50 -1.07 -15.34 -5.52
C TRP A 50 0.18 -15.51 -6.36
N TYR A 51 0.01 -15.71 -7.67
CA TYR A 51 1.07 -15.71 -8.67
C TYR A 51 1.27 -14.30 -9.20
N GLU A 52 2.50 -13.88 -9.32
CA GLU A 52 2.86 -12.57 -9.86
C GLU A 52 2.96 -12.68 -11.38
N ILE A 53 2.01 -12.09 -12.10
CA ILE A 53 1.93 -12.14 -13.57
C ILE A 53 2.82 -11.07 -14.20
N ALA A 54 2.85 -9.89 -13.59
CA ALA A 54 3.72 -8.80 -14.00
C ALA A 54 4.01 -7.89 -12.80
N ARG A 55 5.13 -7.17 -12.87
CA ARG A 55 5.53 -6.18 -11.87
C ARG A 55 6.38 -5.07 -12.46
N PHE A 56 6.53 -3.99 -11.72
CA PHE A 56 7.68 -3.12 -11.91
C PHE A 56 8.90 -3.74 -11.22
N ASP A 57 10.00 -3.89 -11.98
CA ASP A 57 11.19 -4.57 -11.49
C ASP A 57 11.94 -3.69 -10.48
N PHE A 58 12.03 -4.13 -9.25
CA PHE A 58 12.75 -3.44 -8.21
C PHE A 58 13.86 -4.31 -7.62
N LYS A 59 14.78 -3.68 -6.90
CA LYS A 59 16.07 -4.25 -6.48
C LYS A 59 16.00 -5.68 -5.92
N PHE A 60 14.96 -6.01 -5.18
CA PHE A 60 14.88 -7.28 -4.46
C PHE A 60 14.27 -8.43 -5.27
N GLU A 61 13.46 -8.11 -6.29
CA GLU A 61 12.79 -9.09 -7.17
C GLU A 61 13.45 -9.19 -8.54
N LYS A 62 14.43 -8.33 -8.80
CA LYS A 62 15.11 -8.24 -10.11
C LYS A 62 15.64 -9.59 -10.56
N GLY A 63 15.17 -10.01 -11.75
CA GLY A 63 15.59 -11.26 -12.38
C GLY A 63 15.02 -12.53 -11.73
N LEU A 64 14.00 -12.42 -10.86
CA LEU A 64 13.28 -13.57 -10.35
C LEU A 64 12.14 -13.95 -11.31
N SER A 65 11.96 -15.26 -11.49
CA SER A 65 10.81 -15.89 -12.16
C SER A 65 10.04 -16.76 -11.17
N LYS A 66 8.88 -17.27 -11.57
CA LYS A 66 8.01 -18.15 -10.76
C LYS A 66 7.71 -17.54 -9.39
N THR A 67 7.48 -16.21 -9.39
CA THR A 67 7.25 -15.45 -8.17
C THR A 67 5.83 -15.63 -7.66
N THR A 68 5.73 -15.82 -6.35
CA THR A 68 4.46 -15.96 -5.63
C THR A 68 4.49 -15.18 -4.34
N ALA A 69 3.31 -14.73 -3.89
CA ALA A 69 3.07 -14.22 -2.56
C ALA A 69 2.02 -15.11 -1.87
N ASN A 70 2.32 -15.64 -0.69
CA ASN A 70 1.38 -16.42 0.10
C ASN A 70 1.01 -15.63 1.36
N TYR A 71 -0.29 -15.36 1.51
CA TYR A 71 -0.86 -14.61 2.64
C TYR A 71 -1.56 -15.56 3.59
N SER A 72 -1.27 -15.45 4.88
CA SER A 72 -1.92 -16.19 5.96
C SER A 72 -2.16 -15.28 7.17
N LEU A 73 -3.01 -15.70 8.10
CA LEU A 73 -3.17 -15.02 9.38
C LEU A 73 -2.22 -15.62 10.42
N ASN A 74 -1.67 -14.75 11.25
CA ASN A 74 -1.04 -15.12 12.50
C ASN A 74 -2.10 -15.31 13.60
N ASP A 75 -1.72 -15.92 14.72
CA ASP A 75 -2.62 -16.13 15.87
C ASP A 75 -3.16 -14.82 16.47
N ASP A 76 -2.44 -13.71 16.29
CA ASP A 76 -2.85 -12.37 16.72
C ASP A 76 -3.75 -11.64 15.71
N GLY A 77 -4.15 -12.31 14.62
CA GLY A 77 -4.97 -11.75 13.55
C GLY A 77 -4.23 -10.86 12.56
N SER A 78 -2.92 -10.68 12.71
CA SER A 78 -2.10 -9.98 11.72
C SER A 78 -1.88 -10.84 10.48
N ILE A 79 -1.66 -10.20 9.33
CA ILE A 79 -1.37 -10.92 8.09
C ILE A 79 0.13 -11.26 8.05
N HIS A 80 0.42 -12.49 7.73
CA HIS A 80 1.76 -12.97 7.40
C HIS A 80 1.87 -13.15 5.89
N VAL A 81 2.98 -12.73 5.28
CA VAL A 81 3.22 -12.92 3.85
C VAL A 81 4.58 -13.56 3.60
N ILE A 82 4.59 -14.60 2.79
CA ILE A 82 5.80 -15.24 2.29
C ILE A 82 5.88 -14.98 0.79
N ASN A 83 6.90 -14.23 0.37
CA ASN A 83 7.22 -14.05 -1.03
C ASN A 83 8.30 -15.05 -1.44
N ARG A 84 8.10 -15.74 -2.56
CA ARG A 84 9.01 -16.73 -3.10
C ARG A 84 9.25 -16.48 -4.58
N GLY A 85 10.50 -16.64 -5.03
CA GLY A 85 10.88 -16.51 -6.45
C GLY A 85 12.11 -17.33 -6.79
N TYR A 86 12.23 -17.73 -8.04
CA TYR A 86 13.37 -18.50 -8.54
C TYR A 86 14.40 -17.57 -9.19
N ASP A 87 15.63 -17.60 -8.70
CA ASP A 87 16.78 -16.91 -9.27
C ASP A 87 17.49 -17.83 -10.26
N ALA A 88 17.17 -17.69 -11.55
CA ALA A 88 17.74 -18.54 -12.60
C ALA A 88 19.27 -18.39 -12.72
N LYS A 89 19.83 -17.22 -12.42
CA LYS A 89 21.29 -17.00 -12.46
C LYS A 89 22.03 -17.77 -11.39
N LYS A 90 21.38 -17.98 -10.23
CA LYS A 90 21.95 -18.70 -9.09
C LYS A 90 21.45 -20.13 -8.97
N GLY A 91 20.51 -20.55 -9.83
CA GLY A 91 19.89 -21.87 -9.80
C GLY A 91 19.16 -22.19 -8.51
N LYS A 92 18.61 -21.18 -7.80
CA LYS A 92 18.01 -21.39 -6.47
C LYS A 92 16.76 -20.55 -6.21
N TRP A 93 15.92 -21.07 -5.36
CA TRP A 93 14.80 -20.35 -4.80
C TRP A 93 15.26 -19.32 -3.78
N LYS A 94 14.62 -18.18 -3.79
CA LYS A 94 14.69 -17.17 -2.75
C LYS A 94 13.33 -17.06 -2.07
N GLU A 95 13.37 -16.82 -0.79
CA GLU A 95 12.19 -16.59 0.04
C GLU A 95 12.41 -15.41 0.96
N SER A 96 11.36 -14.66 1.20
CA SER A 96 11.36 -13.57 2.16
C SER A 96 10.02 -13.51 2.88
N VAL A 97 10.09 -13.21 4.17
CA VAL A 97 8.92 -13.06 5.04
C VAL A 97 8.67 -11.57 5.24
N GLY A 98 7.48 -11.11 4.85
CA GLY A 98 6.99 -9.77 5.12
C GLY A 98 6.14 -9.76 6.39
N LYS A 99 6.29 -8.69 7.19
CA LYS A 99 5.38 -8.41 8.30
C LYS A 99 4.54 -7.20 7.93
N PRO A 100 3.27 -7.38 7.54
CA PRO A 100 2.37 -6.25 7.29
C PRO A 100 1.96 -5.60 8.61
N ASP A 101 1.84 -4.27 8.60
CA ASP A 101 1.28 -3.53 9.73
C ASP A 101 -0.25 -3.49 9.61
N VAL A 102 -0.99 -3.78 10.69
CA VAL A 102 -2.39 -4.21 10.73
C VAL A 102 -3.42 -3.15 10.30
N ALA A 103 -3.05 -1.88 10.20
CA ALA A 103 -4.02 -0.80 10.01
C ALA A 103 -4.22 -0.29 8.56
N MET A 104 -3.31 -0.61 7.69
CA MET A 104 -3.37 -0.50 6.23
C MET A 104 -2.42 -1.58 5.75
N LEU A 105 -2.75 -2.37 4.74
CA LEU A 105 -1.88 -3.43 4.22
C LEU A 105 -0.49 -2.84 3.84
N LYS A 106 0.29 -2.48 4.83
CA LYS A 106 1.68 -2.05 4.69
C LYS A 106 2.52 -3.30 4.70
N VAL A 107 2.76 -3.85 3.54
CA VAL A 107 3.62 -5.02 3.41
C VAL A 107 5.07 -4.58 3.38
N SER A 108 5.89 -5.11 4.29
CA SER A 108 7.35 -5.04 4.18
C SER A 108 7.83 -6.23 3.37
N PHE A 109 8.28 -6.00 2.15
CA PHE A 109 8.78 -7.08 1.30
C PHE A 109 10.19 -7.56 1.68
N PHE A 110 11.05 -6.69 2.26
CA PHE A 110 12.43 -7.04 2.64
C PHE A 110 12.93 -6.08 3.73
N GLY A 111 12.85 -6.49 5.00
CA GLY A 111 13.41 -5.72 6.12
C GLY A 111 12.57 -4.50 6.53
N PRO A 112 13.14 -3.47 7.16
CA PRO A 112 12.39 -2.38 7.81
C PRO A 112 11.72 -1.39 6.85
N PHE A 113 11.72 -1.65 5.55
CA PHE A 113 11.14 -0.77 4.54
C PHE A 113 9.68 -1.12 4.27
N TYR A 114 8.78 -0.41 4.92
CA TYR A 114 7.35 -0.46 4.66
C TYR A 114 7.04 0.32 3.38
N SER A 115 6.76 -0.37 2.28
CA SER A 115 6.12 0.24 1.11
C SER A 115 4.60 0.12 1.26
N GLY A 116 3.87 1.17 0.90
CA GLY A 116 2.40 1.06 0.84
C GLY A 116 2.03 -0.12 -0.06
N TYR A 117 1.11 -0.95 0.39
CA TYR A 117 0.51 -2.04 -0.39
C TYR A 117 -0.97 -1.74 -0.49
N ASN A 118 -1.43 -1.41 -1.69
CA ASN A 118 -2.81 -1.01 -1.91
C ASN A 118 -3.39 -1.84 -3.04
N VAL A 119 -4.48 -2.53 -2.79
CA VAL A 119 -5.24 -3.21 -3.84
C VAL A 119 -6.08 -2.17 -4.55
N ALA A 120 -5.64 -1.74 -5.74
CA ALA A 120 -6.30 -0.69 -6.52
C ALA A 120 -7.44 -1.22 -7.40
N ALA A 121 -7.35 -2.49 -7.81
CA ALA A 121 -8.45 -3.19 -8.45
C ALA A 121 -8.44 -4.66 -8.03
N LEU A 122 -9.62 -5.24 -7.93
CA LEU A 122 -9.84 -6.61 -7.51
C LEU A 122 -11.01 -7.19 -8.28
N ASP A 123 -10.82 -8.44 -8.72
CA ASP A 123 -11.90 -9.22 -9.31
C ASP A 123 -12.96 -9.57 -8.26
N PRO A 124 -14.26 -9.57 -8.58
CA PRO A 124 -15.32 -9.89 -7.61
C PRO A 124 -15.17 -11.27 -6.95
N ASP A 125 -14.61 -12.24 -7.67
CA ASP A 125 -14.32 -13.58 -7.16
C ASP A 125 -12.94 -13.71 -6.51
N TYR A 126 -12.20 -12.59 -6.33
CA TYR A 126 -10.84 -12.58 -5.77
C TYR A 126 -9.83 -13.42 -6.54
N LYS A 127 -9.99 -13.51 -7.88
CA LYS A 127 -9.08 -14.26 -8.76
C LYS A 127 -7.91 -13.44 -9.27
N TYR A 128 -8.11 -12.13 -9.47
CA TYR A 128 -7.14 -11.21 -10.04
C TYR A 128 -7.07 -9.93 -9.23
N ALA A 129 -5.88 -9.36 -9.07
CA ALA A 129 -5.68 -8.10 -8.37
C ALA A 129 -4.65 -7.21 -9.06
N LEU A 130 -4.91 -5.90 -9.08
CA LEU A 130 -3.92 -4.86 -9.34
C LEU A 130 -3.48 -4.30 -7.99
N VAL A 131 -2.21 -4.46 -7.68
CA VAL A 131 -1.60 -3.94 -6.46
C VAL A 131 -0.64 -2.82 -6.80
N ILE A 132 -0.70 -1.74 -6.04
CA ILE A 132 0.14 -0.55 -6.22
C ILE A 132 0.82 -0.17 -4.90
N GLY A 133 2.01 0.40 -5.03
CA GLY A 133 2.77 0.90 -3.90
C GLY A 133 2.30 2.29 -3.42
N ARG A 134 3.09 2.89 -2.53
CA ARG A 134 2.85 4.28 -2.05
C ARG A 134 3.11 5.36 -3.09
N ASN A 135 3.84 5.02 -4.15
CA ASN A 135 4.23 5.89 -5.26
C ASN A 135 4.23 5.08 -6.56
N LEU A 136 4.51 5.73 -7.68
CA LEU A 136 4.48 5.13 -9.02
C LEU A 136 5.68 4.21 -9.32
N ASP A 137 6.48 3.81 -8.33
CA ASP A 137 7.63 2.90 -8.53
C ASP A 137 7.29 1.44 -8.28
N TYR A 138 6.10 1.15 -7.72
CA TYR A 138 5.73 -0.21 -7.33
C TYR A 138 4.35 -0.56 -7.86
N MET A 139 4.28 -1.62 -8.64
CA MET A 139 3.05 -2.16 -9.20
C MET A 139 3.18 -3.66 -9.46
N TRP A 140 2.11 -4.41 -9.20
CA TRP A 140 2.00 -5.84 -9.47
C TRP A 140 0.64 -6.19 -10.05
N LEU A 141 0.63 -7.10 -11.01
CA LEU A 141 -0.55 -7.84 -11.45
C LEU A 141 -0.48 -9.22 -10.83
N LEU A 142 -1.47 -9.54 -10.01
CA LEU A 142 -1.55 -10.81 -9.28
C LEU A 142 -2.71 -11.66 -9.78
N SER A 143 -2.51 -12.98 -9.81
CA SER A 143 -3.52 -13.96 -10.19
C SER A 143 -3.51 -15.15 -9.25
N ARG A 144 -4.67 -15.82 -9.06
CA ARG A 144 -4.75 -17.11 -8.38
C ARG A 144 -4.21 -18.26 -9.23
N GLU A 145 -4.00 -18.01 -10.50
CA GLU A 145 -3.46 -18.97 -11.45
C GLU A 145 -2.14 -18.43 -12.05
N LYS A 146 -1.36 -19.31 -12.67
CA LYS A 146 -0.12 -18.96 -13.35
C LYS A 146 -0.30 -18.05 -14.57
N THR A 147 -1.53 -17.84 -14.96
CA THR A 147 -1.90 -16.97 -16.09
C THR A 147 -2.96 -15.96 -15.69
N MET A 148 -3.15 -14.95 -16.53
CA MET A 148 -4.21 -13.95 -16.39
C MET A 148 -4.82 -13.73 -17.80
N PRO A 149 -6.16 -13.74 -17.94
CA PRO A 149 -6.80 -13.46 -19.23
C PRO A 149 -6.44 -12.07 -19.76
N GLU A 150 -6.23 -11.94 -21.06
CA GLU A 150 -5.85 -10.66 -21.70
C GLU A 150 -6.83 -9.54 -21.35
N LYS A 151 -8.13 -9.81 -21.41
CA LYS A 151 -9.16 -8.82 -21.05
C LYS A 151 -8.99 -8.25 -19.62
N VAL A 152 -8.52 -9.07 -18.68
CA VAL A 152 -8.26 -8.62 -17.30
C VAL A 152 -6.98 -7.81 -17.23
N LYS A 153 -5.92 -8.27 -17.94
CA LYS A 153 -4.66 -7.52 -18.06
C LYS A 153 -4.92 -6.13 -18.63
N ASP A 154 -5.60 -6.04 -19.77
CA ASP A 154 -5.91 -4.77 -20.43
C ASP A 154 -6.66 -3.82 -19.50
N LYS A 155 -7.72 -4.32 -18.84
CA LYS A 155 -8.49 -3.55 -17.87
C LYS A 155 -7.60 -2.99 -16.74
N TYR A 156 -6.73 -3.80 -16.18
CA TYR A 156 -5.88 -3.38 -15.06
C TYR A 156 -4.76 -2.45 -15.51
N LEU A 157 -4.22 -2.65 -16.70
CA LEU A 157 -3.25 -1.73 -17.31
C LEU A 157 -3.87 -0.36 -17.60
N GLU A 158 -5.11 -0.30 -18.06
CA GLU A 158 -5.81 0.99 -18.27
C GLU A 158 -6.05 1.71 -16.93
N ILE A 159 -6.42 0.99 -15.86
CA ILE A 159 -6.53 1.58 -14.52
C ILE A 159 -5.17 2.13 -14.06
N ALA A 160 -4.10 1.36 -14.25
CA ALA A 160 -2.74 1.78 -13.88
C ALA A 160 -2.30 3.03 -14.64
N LYS A 161 -2.54 3.09 -15.97
CA LYS A 161 -2.28 4.29 -16.79
C LYS A 161 -3.06 5.50 -16.27
N GLY A 162 -4.33 5.32 -15.93
CA GLY A 162 -5.20 6.39 -15.40
C GLY A 162 -4.67 6.96 -14.07
N ILE A 163 -3.97 6.17 -13.26
CA ILE A 163 -3.28 6.60 -12.04
C ILE A 163 -1.96 7.32 -12.36
N GLY A 164 -1.40 7.12 -13.56
CA GLY A 164 -0.13 7.72 -13.98
C GLY A 164 1.05 6.76 -14.03
N TYR A 165 0.82 5.44 -13.98
CA TYR A 165 1.89 4.45 -14.14
C TYR A 165 2.38 4.37 -15.58
N ASP A 166 3.70 4.40 -15.76
CA ASP A 166 4.32 4.10 -17.05
C ASP A 166 4.41 2.58 -17.24
N ILE A 167 3.39 2.02 -17.89
CA ILE A 167 3.28 0.57 -18.09
C ILE A 167 4.37 -0.03 -18.98
N SER A 168 5.15 0.79 -19.70
CA SER A 168 6.31 0.31 -20.48
C SER A 168 7.42 -0.26 -19.59
N ARG A 169 7.40 0.07 -18.29
CA ARG A 169 8.34 -0.44 -17.27
C ARG A 169 7.97 -1.83 -16.74
N LEU A 170 6.83 -2.39 -17.15
CA LEU A 170 6.40 -3.70 -16.70
C LEU A 170 7.32 -4.81 -17.17
N VAL A 171 7.66 -5.69 -16.24
CA VAL A 171 8.29 -6.98 -16.51
C VAL A 171 7.24 -8.07 -16.33
N TRP A 172 7.02 -8.85 -17.39
CA TRP A 172 6.16 -10.03 -17.36
C TRP A 172 6.93 -11.19 -16.72
N VAL A 173 6.33 -11.82 -15.74
CA VAL A 173 6.96 -12.86 -14.94
C VAL A 173 6.62 -14.24 -15.52
N GLU A 174 7.63 -15.02 -15.83
CA GLU A 174 7.46 -16.43 -16.17
C GLU A 174 7.06 -17.23 -14.92
N GLN A 175 5.96 -18.02 -15.04
CA GLN A 175 5.38 -18.82 -13.94
C GLN A 175 5.56 -20.32 -14.17
#